data_cbc7a1429c31e7c2adb98124b664b848
#
_entry.id   cbc7a1429c31e7c2adb98124b664b848
#
_cell.length_a   1.000
_cell.length_b   1.000
_cell.length_c   1.000
_cell.angle_alpha   90.00
_cell.angle_beta   90.00
_cell.angle_gamma   90.00
#
_symmetry.space_group_name_H-M   'P 1'
#
loop_
_entity.id
_entity.type
_entity.pdbx_description
1 polymer ?
#
loop_
_entity_poly.entity_id
_entity_poly.type
_entity_poly.pdbx_seq_one_letter_code
_entity_poly.pdbx_strand_id
1 'polypeptide(L)'
;MTLRHINILPFGKAWLGFFLALVALASCQDRDLPGAGDMILSAPDAASITSGPSGVNNYDYTISWTPASNGADMYIAVYRDWGMQQELTKQDAGKFTFANLETGVEYEFLMKYKKVVDGQEVLSPGTVIKYTRNGAQKVTDLVLKQEEQADGVTQNLVVSWNPSSDATGYEVTYYKDASAKQTKSLDASAKSMTISDVKFGETWTVEVVSVNAEGKSLPVAASLLIGKTKFAFLSQYATPDKCVAEGDDDEASAWLWFHANYPEGKFLYFGDVKSAADLSPYRMLFWMFDVETGNEADVWNLNGAETAAAAAPFVKAFVQDGGNLLLWQHAVAYVGYIERLDLQMMKDAGGDGRSINCGPGGWNPDLWKMGAAFRGDDHIVNFTTHPVFKGMKIETEDSGRRLVPCKGAGWTEDHNFCLAGIQGKLTQGEIRTNACYDVLTQEHGIYPLGTWDGQWEQLQQLNVWEAKAAPKAPNGYFRGGSVLCVGNGGFEFSMKNSDGTPDKSATPKNNPQQDNILKFAKNCIDYLMSI
;
A
#
# COMPACT_ATOMS: atom_id res chain seq x y z
N MET A 1 43.72 -10.32 -32.78
CA MET A 1 44.65 -11.35 -32.28
C MET A 1 43.85 -12.45 -31.62
N THR A 2 43.80 -13.55 -32.29
CA THR A 2 43.62 -14.97 -31.94
C THR A 2 42.39 -15.39 -31.08
N LEU A 3 41.37 -15.80 -31.78
CA LEU A 3 40.34 -16.76 -31.34
C LEU A 3 40.99 -18.11 -30.99
N ARG A 4 40.73 -18.65 -29.83
CA ARG A 4 40.97 -20.06 -29.51
C ARG A 4 39.64 -20.82 -29.55
N HIS A 5 39.57 -21.75 -30.50
CA HIS A 5 38.54 -22.80 -30.59
C HIS A 5 38.64 -23.74 -29.39
N ILE A 6 37.53 -23.98 -28.74
CA ILE A 6 37.37 -25.11 -27.81
C ILE A 6 36.61 -26.19 -28.56
N ASN A 7 37.29 -27.30 -28.83
CA ASN A 7 36.74 -28.52 -29.39
C ASN A 7 35.84 -29.19 -28.35
N ILE A 8 34.54 -29.33 -28.68
CA ILE A 8 33.63 -30.20 -27.95
C ILE A 8 33.69 -31.58 -28.56
N LEU A 9 34.21 -32.52 -27.82
CA LEU A 9 34.19 -33.95 -28.16
C LEU A 9 32.78 -34.52 -27.94
N PRO A 10 32.27 -35.41 -28.80
CA PRO A 10 30.94 -35.95 -28.70
C PRO A 10 30.92 -37.14 -27.67
N PHE A 11 30.45 -36.86 -26.47
CA PHE A 11 30.03 -37.90 -25.53
C PHE A 11 28.54 -38.18 -25.71
N GLY A 12 28.22 -39.19 -26.49
CA GLY A 12 26.83 -39.43 -26.75
C GLY A 12 26.44 -40.76 -27.36
N LYS A 13 27.21 -41.82 -27.19
CA LYS A 13 26.74 -43.14 -27.64
C LYS A 13 27.11 -44.33 -26.72
N ALA A 14 27.89 -44.15 -25.67
CA ALA A 14 28.29 -45.24 -24.79
C ALA A 14 27.38 -45.45 -23.57
N TRP A 15 26.50 -44.49 -23.23
CA TRP A 15 25.63 -44.60 -22.05
C TRP A 15 24.27 -45.24 -22.31
N LEU A 16 23.78 -45.22 -23.55
CA LEU A 16 22.50 -45.89 -23.89
C LEU A 16 22.62 -47.42 -23.87
N GLY A 17 23.82 -47.96 -24.14
CA GLY A 17 24.06 -49.39 -24.09
C GLY A 17 24.15 -49.95 -22.67
N PHE A 18 24.58 -49.14 -21.71
CA PHE A 18 24.73 -49.59 -20.31
C PHE A 18 23.38 -49.62 -19.55
N PHE A 19 22.47 -48.71 -19.89
CA PHE A 19 21.13 -48.69 -19.29
C PHE A 19 20.21 -49.81 -19.85
N LEU A 20 20.33 -50.17 -21.13
CA LEU A 20 19.58 -51.30 -21.68
C LEU A 20 20.10 -52.65 -21.20
N ALA A 21 21.40 -52.75 -20.90
CA ALA A 21 21.97 -54.00 -20.36
C ALA A 21 21.61 -54.24 -18.89
N LEU A 22 21.43 -53.19 -18.09
CA LEU A 22 20.97 -53.34 -16.71
C LEU A 22 19.46 -53.69 -16.60
N VAL A 23 18.65 -53.27 -17.56
CA VAL A 23 17.22 -53.61 -17.60
C VAL A 23 17.03 -55.06 -18.08
N ALA A 24 17.93 -55.59 -18.92
CA ALA A 24 17.85 -56.98 -19.40
C ALA A 24 18.34 -58.01 -18.37
N LEU A 25 19.17 -57.63 -17.39
CA LEU A 25 19.63 -58.52 -16.34
C LEU A 25 18.73 -58.56 -15.09
N ALA A 26 17.74 -57.70 -15.01
CA ALA A 26 16.75 -57.71 -13.92
C ALA A 26 15.51 -58.59 -14.22
N SER A 27 15.45 -59.24 -15.42
CA SER A 27 14.26 -59.97 -15.82
C SER A 27 14.30 -61.52 -15.59
N CYS A 28 15.30 -62.03 -14.88
CA CYS A 28 15.36 -63.48 -14.57
C CYS A 28 15.82 -63.69 -13.14
N GLN A 29 14.93 -63.55 -12.20
CA GLN A 29 14.84 -64.35 -11.00
C GLN A 29 13.42 -64.24 -10.46
N ASP A 30 12.63 -65.28 -10.72
CA ASP A 30 11.49 -65.64 -9.89
C ASP A 30 11.98 -65.84 -8.46
N ARG A 31 11.91 -64.79 -7.68
CA ARG A 31 11.84 -64.88 -6.23
C ARG A 31 10.50 -64.27 -5.86
N ASP A 32 9.61 -65.15 -5.44
CA ASP A 32 8.45 -64.76 -4.66
C ASP A 32 8.93 -64.01 -3.40
N LEU A 33 9.25 -62.73 -3.54
CA LEU A 33 9.39 -61.83 -2.42
C LEU A 33 7.99 -61.51 -1.95
N PRO A 34 7.62 -61.87 -0.70
CA PRO A 34 6.34 -61.44 -0.16
C PRO A 34 6.25 -59.92 -0.22
N GLY A 35 5.28 -59.38 -0.97
CA GLY A 35 5.08 -57.95 -1.17
C GLY A 35 5.51 -57.35 -2.51
N ALA A 36 6.20 -58.11 -3.39
CA ALA A 36 6.61 -57.56 -4.72
C ALA A 36 5.43 -57.08 -5.57
N GLY A 37 4.25 -57.69 -5.42
CA GLY A 37 3.02 -57.23 -6.07
C GLY A 37 2.50 -55.88 -5.57
N ASP A 38 2.83 -55.49 -4.35
CA ASP A 38 2.43 -54.21 -3.76
C ASP A 38 3.34 -53.04 -4.14
N MET A 39 4.53 -53.32 -4.67
CA MET A 39 5.49 -52.30 -5.11
C MET A 39 5.26 -51.79 -6.54
N ILE A 40 4.37 -52.40 -7.30
CA ILE A 40 4.04 -51.99 -8.67
C ILE A 40 2.61 -51.42 -8.68
N LEU A 41 2.51 -50.12 -8.77
CA LEU A 41 1.24 -49.45 -8.94
C LEU A 41 0.98 -49.23 -10.45
N SER A 42 -0.16 -49.70 -10.97
CA SER A 42 -0.62 -49.35 -12.28
C SER A 42 -1.12 -47.90 -12.32
N ALA A 43 -1.04 -47.25 -13.47
CA ALA A 43 -1.64 -45.93 -13.65
C ALA A 43 -3.15 -45.99 -13.33
N PRO A 44 -3.75 -44.87 -12.87
CA PRO A 44 -5.19 -44.77 -12.74
C PRO A 44 -5.87 -45.13 -14.07
N ASP A 45 -6.85 -46.06 -14.05
CA ASP A 45 -7.58 -46.45 -15.25
C ASP A 45 -8.46 -45.33 -15.73
N ALA A 46 -8.19 -44.83 -16.93
CA ALA A 46 -8.97 -43.75 -17.57
C ALA A 46 -10.47 -44.09 -17.70
N ALA A 47 -10.81 -45.37 -17.84
CA ALA A 47 -12.20 -45.80 -17.93
C ALA A 47 -12.97 -45.71 -16.60
N SER A 48 -12.24 -45.69 -15.48
CA SER A 48 -12.83 -45.52 -14.14
C SER A 48 -12.95 -44.06 -13.72
N ILE A 49 -12.45 -43.14 -14.53
CA ILE A 49 -12.45 -41.71 -14.25
C ILE A 49 -13.55 -41.02 -15.03
N THR A 50 -14.35 -40.23 -14.34
CA THR A 50 -15.31 -39.31 -14.98
C THR A 50 -14.89 -37.88 -14.76
N SER A 51 -14.98 -37.06 -15.79
CA SER A 51 -14.56 -35.66 -15.68
C SER A 51 -15.42 -34.76 -16.57
N GLY A 52 -15.53 -33.51 -16.20
CA GLY A 52 -16.28 -32.54 -16.98
C GLY A 52 -16.34 -31.15 -16.31
N PRO A 53 -16.81 -30.17 -17.10
CA PRO A 53 -17.04 -28.81 -16.59
C PRO A 53 -18.06 -28.82 -15.48
N SER A 54 -17.85 -27.91 -14.50
CA SER A 54 -18.67 -27.81 -13.30
C SER A 54 -18.69 -26.37 -12.77
N GLY A 55 -19.43 -26.16 -11.70
CA GLY A 55 -19.55 -24.85 -11.10
C GLY A 55 -20.46 -23.89 -11.89
N VAL A 56 -20.49 -22.63 -11.44
CA VAL A 56 -21.26 -21.57 -12.11
C VAL A 56 -20.62 -21.25 -13.46
N ASN A 57 -21.42 -21.22 -14.53
CA ASN A 57 -20.97 -20.94 -15.90
C ASN A 57 -19.84 -21.88 -16.39
N ASN A 58 -19.76 -23.09 -15.86
CA ASN A 58 -18.70 -24.04 -16.17
C ASN A 58 -17.29 -23.48 -15.99
N TYR A 59 -17.09 -22.65 -14.98
CA TYR A 59 -15.76 -22.07 -14.68
C TYR A 59 -14.80 -23.09 -14.08
N ASP A 60 -15.32 -24.17 -13.52
CA ASP A 60 -14.55 -25.20 -12.86
C ASP A 60 -14.51 -26.48 -13.70
N TYR A 61 -13.54 -27.33 -13.39
CA TYR A 61 -13.47 -28.68 -13.94
C TYR A 61 -13.37 -29.69 -12.81
N THR A 62 -14.27 -30.66 -12.83
CA THR A 62 -14.34 -31.70 -11.80
C THR A 62 -13.94 -33.03 -12.39
N ILE A 63 -13.11 -33.75 -11.65
CA ILE A 63 -12.68 -35.12 -11.93
C ILE A 63 -13.13 -35.99 -10.75
N SER A 64 -13.76 -37.12 -11.04
CA SER A 64 -14.19 -38.11 -10.05
C SER A 64 -13.69 -39.49 -10.44
N TRP A 65 -13.33 -40.28 -9.46
CA TRP A 65 -12.81 -41.63 -9.63
C TRP A 65 -13.27 -42.57 -8.51
N THR A 66 -13.20 -43.86 -8.78
CA THR A 66 -13.37 -44.85 -7.71
C THR A 66 -12.04 -45.03 -6.99
N PRO A 67 -12.01 -44.91 -5.64
CA PRO A 67 -10.79 -45.15 -4.86
C PRO A 67 -10.17 -46.52 -5.15
N ALA A 68 -8.85 -46.61 -5.15
CA ALA A 68 -8.13 -47.85 -5.42
C ALA A 68 -8.43 -48.91 -4.36
N SER A 69 -8.72 -50.14 -4.77
CA SER A 69 -9.04 -51.26 -3.88
C SER A 69 -7.83 -51.74 -3.05
N ASN A 70 -6.61 -51.38 -3.49
CA ASN A 70 -5.34 -51.72 -2.83
C ASN A 70 -4.91 -50.68 -1.77
N GLY A 71 -5.74 -49.68 -1.47
CA GLY A 71 -5.49 -48.63 -0.50
C GLY A 71 -4.46 -47.58 -0.93
N ALA A 72 -4.15 -47.49 -2.22
CA ALA A 72 -3.32 -46.40 -2.73
C ALA A 72 -4.10 -45.09 -2.78
N ASP A 73 -3.45 -44.00 -2.42
CA ASP A 73 -4.03 -42.66 -2.46
C ASP A 73 -3.95 -42.07 -3.87
N MET A 74 -4.95 -41.26 -4.24
CA MET A 74 -4.92 -40.49 -5.48
C MET A 74 -4.24 -39.15 -5.26
N TYR A 75 -3.30 -38.81 -6.14
CA TYR A 75 -2.62 -37.51 -6.22
C TYR A 75 -2.86 -36.88 -7.57
N ILE A 76 -3.14 -35.57 -7.60
CA ILE A 76 -3.39 -34.81 -8.82
C ILE A 76 -2.49 -33.58 -8.86
N ALA A 77 -1.84 -33.36 -10.00
CA ALA A 77 -1.16 -32.11 -10.36
C ALA A 77 -1.84 -31.48 -11.56
N VAL A 78 -1.87 -30.16 -11.62
CA VAL A 78 -2.48 -29.39 -12.70
C VAL A 78 -1.42 -28.58 -13.43
N TYR A 79 -1.39 -28.67 -14.74
CA TYR A 79 -0.50 -27.92 -15.61
C TYR A 79 -1.28 -27.05 -16.59
N ARG A 80 -0.70 -25.92 -16.93
CA ARG A 80 -1.15 -24.99 -17.96
C ARG A 80 0.06 -24.50 -18.72
N ASP A 81 0.07 -24.57 -20.05
CA ASP A 81 1.17 -24.08 -20.89
C ASP A 81 2.54 -24.58 -20.39
N TRP A 82 2.63 -25.88 -20.01
CA TRP A 82 3.78 -26.53 -19.39
C TRP A 82 4.17 -26.00 -17.99
N GLY A 83 3.48 -24.97 -17.50
CA GLY A 83 3.65 -24.44 -16.14
C GLY A 83 2.79 -25.16 -15.13
N MET A 84 3.37 -25.59 -14.01
CA MET A 84 2.62 -26.20 -12.92
C MET A 84 1.76 -25.14 -12.23
N GLN A 85 0.44 -25.34 -12.18
CA GLN A 85 -0.52 -24.48 -11.48
C GLN A 85 -0.83 -24.99 -10.08
N GLN A 86 -0.74 -26.31 -9.89
CA GLN A 86 -0.92 -26.98 -8.61
C GLN A 86 0.00 -28.18 -8.55
N GLU A 87 0.70 -28.32 -7.44
CA GLU A 87 1.56 -29.47 -7.17
C GLU A 87 0.75 -30.76 -6.99
N LEU A 88 1.46 -31.88 -7.09
CA LEU A 88 0.86 -33.21 -6.87
C LEU A 88 0.38 -33.32 -5.42
N THR A 89 -0.93 -33.22 -5.20
CA THR A 89 -1.56 -33.23 -3.87
C THR A 89 -2.51 -34.39 -3.68
N LYS A 90 -2.59 -34.92 -2.45
CA LYS A 90 -3.48 -36.02 -2.08
C LYS A 90 -4.95 -35.60 -2.16
N GLN A 91 -5.78 -36.49 -2.71
CA GLN A 91 -7.22 -36.32 -2.87
C GLN A 91 -7.97 -37.52 -2.29
N ASP A 92 -8.52 -37.39 -1.08
CA ASP A 92 -9.13 -38.50 -0.34
C ASP A 92 -10.61 -38.75 -0.68
N ALA A 93 -11.30 -37.74 -1.23
CA ALA A 93 -12.75 -37.79 -1.39
C ALA A 93 -13.24 -38.48 -2.69
N GLY A 94 -12.37 -39.07 -3.47
CA GLY A 94 -12.71 -39.63 -4.80
C GLY A 94 -13.15 -38.57 -5.81
N LYS A 95 -12.84 -37.30 -5.52
CA LYS A 95 -13.22 -36.14 -6.33
C LYS A 95 -12.20 -35.04 -6.19
N PHE A 96 -11.90 -34.36 -7.29
CA PHE A 96 -11.08 -33.16 -7.37
C PHE A 96 -11.78 -32.12 -8.22
N THR A 97 -11.75 -30.86 -7.82
CA THR A 97 -12.26 -29.73 -8.61
C THR A 97 -11.18 -28.67 -8.71
N PHE A 98 -10.80 -28.31 -9.92
CA PHE A 98 -9.95 -27.17 -10.21
C PHE A 98 -10.85 -26.00 -10.64
N ALA A 99 -10.71 -24.89 -9.96
CA ALA A 99 -11.60 -23.76 -10.12
C ALA A 99 -11.04 -22.68 -11.05
N ASN A 100 -11.93 -21.90 -11.65
CA ASN A 100 -11.62 -20.70 -12.43
C ASN A 100 -10.70 -20.93 -13.63
N LEU A 101 -11.04 -21.90 -14.49
CA LEU A 101 -10.32 -22.16 -15.73
C LEU A 101 -10.49 -21.00 -16.73
N GLU A 102 -9.39 -20.53 -17.26
CA GLU A 102 -9.41 -19.52 -18.32
C GLU A 102 -9.88 -20.09 -19.64
N THR A 103 -10.60 -19.28 -20.41
CA THR A 103 -11.13 -19.68 -21.73
C THR A 103 -10.01 -19.84 -22.73
N GLY A 104 -10.08 -20.90 -23.55
CA GLY A 104 -9.14 -21.16 -24.63
C GLY A 104 -7.78 -21.70 -24.19
N VAL A 105 -7.60 -21.94 -22.90
CA VAL A 105 -6.36 -22.49 -22.31
C VAL A 105 -6.51 -24.00 -22.13
N GLU A 106 -5.57 -24.78 -22.63
CA GLU A 106 -5.50 -26.22 -22.34
C GLU A 106 -4.92 -26.45 -20.96
N TYR A 107 -5.65 -27.17 -20.12
CA TYR A 107 -5.21 -27.67 -18.83
C TYR A 107 -4.96 -29.16 -18.92
N GLU A 108 -3.87 -29.61 -18.30
CA GLU A 108 -3.52 -31.02 -18.15
C GLU A 108 -3.59 -31.41 -16.68
N PHE A 109 -4.39 -32.42 -16.38
CA PHE A 109 -4.55 -32.98 -15.03
C PHE A 109 -3.81 -34.30 -14.98
N LEU A 110 -2.64 -34.32 -14.33
CA LEU A 110 -1.84 -35.52 -14.15
C LEU A 110 -2.28 -36.24 -12.88
N MET A 111 -2.82 -37.44 -13.03
CA MET A 111 -3.31 -38.28 -11.93
C MET A 111 -2.36 -39.44 -11.69
N LYS A 112 -1.98 -39.68 -10.43
CA LYS A 112 -1.12 -40.81 -10.02
C LYS A 112 -1.65 -41.44 -8.74
N TYR A 113 -1.51 -42.74 -8.64
CA TYR A 113 -1.59 -43.41 -7.35
C TYR A 113 -0.28 -43.35 -6.59
N LYS A 114 -0.38 -43.24 -5.27
CA LYS A 114 0.74 -43.22 -4.36
C LYS A 114 0.45 -44.18 -3.19
N LYS A 115 1.43 -45.00 -2.82
CA LYS A 115 1.37 -45.87 -1.66
C LYS A 115 2.71 -45.84 -0.94
N VAL A 116 2.69 -46.00 0.35
CA VAL A 116 3.90 -46.23 1.15
C VAL A 116 4.04 -47.74 1.39
N VAL A 117 5.15 -48.31 0.93
CA VAL A 117 5.49 -49.69 1.09
C VAL A 117 6.85 -49.78 1.78
N ASP A 118 6.91 -50.41 2.93
CA ASP A 118 8.14 -50.53 3.73
C ASP A 118 8.85 -49.20 4.02
N GLY A 119 8.04 -48.12 4.24
CA GLY A 119 8.54 -46.80 4.52
C GLY A 119 9.01 -46.01 3.29
N GLN A 120 8.90 -46.58 2.08
CA GLN A 120 9.22 -45.92 0.83
C GLN A 120 7.96 -45.48 0.06
N GLU A 121 7.97 -44.31 -0.51
CA GLU A 121 6.90 -43.80 -1.36
C GLU A 121 7.02 -44.43 -2.76
N VAL A 122 5.96 -45.09 -3.22
CA VAL A 122 5.83 -45.61 -4.58
C VAL A 122 4.78 -44.84 -5.32
N LEU A 123 5.11 -44.29 -6.49
CA LEU A 123 4.21 -43.60 -7.39
C LEU A 123 3.95 -44.44 -8.62
N SER A 124 2.69 -44.51 -9.05
CA SER A 124 2.34 -45.12 -10.35
C SER A 124 2.81 -44.25 -11.54
N PRO A 125 2.85 -44.81 -12.74
CA PRO A 125 2.75 -44.02 -13.95
C PRO A 125 1.52 -43.11 -13.90
N GLY A 126 1.53 -42.00 -14.64
CA GLY A 126 0.44 -41.02 -14.62
C GLY A 126 -0.61 -41.29 -15.71
N THR A 127 -1.86 -40.99 -15.40
CA THR A 127 -2.92 -40.78 -16.36
C THR A 127 -3.17 -39.30 -16.53
N VAL A 128 -3.19 -38.80 -17.77
CA VAL A 128 -3.39 -37.37 -18.08
C VAL A 128 -4.77 -37.18 -18.69
N ILE A 129 -5.50 -36.23 -18.12
CA ILE A 129 -6.74 -35.71 -18.66
C ILE A 129 -6.49 -34.29 -19.17
N LYS A 130 -6.90 -34.02 -20.39
CA LYS A 130 -6.80 -32.69 -20.98
C LYS A 130 -8.18 -32.06 -21.12
N TYR A 131 -8.24 -30.79 -20.86
CA TYR A 131 -9.46 -30.00 -21.00
C TYR A 131 -9.15 -28.56 -21.40
N THR A 132 -9.88 -28.07 -22.37
CA THR A 132 -9.88 -26.65 -22.74
C THR A 132 -11.29 -26.11 -22.53
N ARG A 133 -11.39 -25.06 -21.74
CA ARG A 133 -12.69 -24.43 -21.48
C ARG A 133 -13.07 -23.54 -22.65
N ASN A 134 -14.30 -23.75 -23.18
CA ASN A 134 -14.91 -22.88 -24.17
C ASN A 134 -15.63 -21.70 -23.50
N GLY A 135 -15.82 -20.62 -24.25
CA GLY A 135 -16.50 -19.41 -23.83
C GLY A 135 -15.85 -18.16 -24.40
N ALA A 136 -16.33 -16.98 -24.01
CA ALA A 136 -15.74 -15.72 -24.43
C ALA A 136 -14.40 -15.46 -23.70
N GLN A 137 -13.52 -14.76 -24.38
CA GLN A 137 -12.31 -14.20 -23.75
C GLN A 137 -12.68 -13.04 -22.79
N LYS A 138 -11.93 -12.87 -21.73
CA LYS A 138 -12.18 -11.79 -20.76
C LYS A 138 -11.81 -10.43 -21.35
N VAL A 139 -12.45 -9.37 -20.86
CA VAL A 139 -12.06 -7.99 -21.14
C VAL A 139 -10.68 -7.68 -20.55
N THR A 140 -10.00 -6.67 -21.10
CA THR A 140 -8.76 -6.14 -20.52
C THR A 140 -8.96 -4.67 -20.09
N ASP A 141 -8.02 -4.15 -19.31
CA ASP A 141 -7.96 -2.75 -18.93
C ASP A 141 -9.29 -2.21 -18.36
N LEU A 142 -9.89 -2.96 -17.43
CA LEU A 142 -11.06 -2.49 -16.69
C LEU A 142 -10.65 -1.31 -15.80
N VAL A 143 -11.19 -0.13 -16.10
CA VAL A 143 -10.93 1.12 -15.38
C VAL A 143 -12.21 1.66 -14.79
N LEU A 144 -12.18 2.04 -13.53
CA LEU A 144 -13.24 2.77 -12.84
C LEU A 144 -12.79 4.22 -12.65
N LYS A 145 -13.63 5.17 -13.05
CA LYS A 145 -13.36 6.61 -12.91
C LYS A 145 -14.57 7.31 -12.33
N GLN A 146 -14.36 8.07 -11.28
CA GLN A 146 -15.36 8.99 -10.78
C GLN A 146 -15.41 10.24 -11.64
N GLU A 147 -16.63 10.72 -11.94
CA GLU A 147 -16.86 11.98 -12.63
C GLU A 147 -17.87 12.84 -11.86
N GLU A 148 -17.45 14.03 -11.49
CA GLU A 148 -18.30 15.02 -10.85
C GLU A 148 -19.24 15.65 -11.89
N GLN A 149 -20.51 15.80 -11.54
CA GLN A 149 -21.49 16.47 -12.38
C GLN A 149 -21.38 17.97 -12.26
N ALA A 150 -22.01 18.69 -13.17
CA ALA A 150 -21.95 20.16 -13.23
C ALA A 150 -22.49 20.88 -11.96
N ASP A 151 -23.27 20.19 -11.13
CA ASP A 151 -23.75 20.70 -9.85
C ASP A 151 -22.68 20.70 -8.73
N GLY A 152 -21.52 20.08 -8.99
CA GLY A 152 -20.42 19.98 -8.04
C GLY A 152 -20.66 19.04 -6.85
N VAL A 153 -21.78 18.33 -6.82
CA VAL A 153 -22.22 17.46 -5.72
C VAL A 153 -22.48 16.03 -6.19
N THR A 154 -23.24 15.88 -7.28
CA THR A 154 -23.59 14.57 -7.84
C THR A 154 -22.38 13.94 -8.48
N GLN A 155 -22.17 12.65 -8.21
CA GLN A 155 -21.08 11.89 -8.75
C GLN A 155 -21.59 10.77 -9.64
N ASN A 156 -20.86 10.46 -10.70
CA ASN A 156 -21.06 9.29 -11.53
C ASN A 156 -19.83 8.39 -11.43
N LEU A 157 -20.04 7.08 -11.53
CA LEU A 157 -18.98 6.10 -11.72
C LEU A 157 -18.99 5.64 -13.17
N VAL A 158 -17.97 6.03 -13.92
CA VAL A 158 -17.75 5.59 -15.30
C VAL A 158 -16.88 4.34 -15.26
N VAL A 159 -17.42 3.29 -15.83
CA VAL A 159 -16.77 1.99 -16.01
C VAL A 159 -16.35 1.87 -17.46
N SER A 160 -15.10 1.59 -17.74
CA SER A 160 -14.61 1.40 -19.12
C SER A 160 -13.68 0.18 -19.22
N TRP A 161 -13.65 -0.46 -20.39
CA TRP A 161 -12.81 -1.63 -20.65
C TRP A 161 -12.43 -1.74 -22.11
N ASN A 162 -11.37 -2.49 -22.40
CA ASN A 162 -11.07 -2.93 -23.75
C ASN A 162 -11.91 -4.16 -24.08
N PRO A 163 -12.70 -4.12 -25.16
CA PRO A 163 -13.56 -5.22 -25.57
C PRO A 163 -12.79 -6.49 -25.88
N SER A 164 -13.39 -7.64 -25.60
CA SER A 164 -12.96 -8.92 -26.14
C SER A 164 -13.35 -9.03 -27.62
N SER A 165 -12.45 -9.57 -28.42
CA SER A 165 -12.64 -9.69 -29.87
C SER A 165 -13.71 -10.73 -30.30
N ASP A 166 -14.04 -11.66 -29.40
CA ASP A 166 -14.99 -12.75 -29.63
C ASP A 166 -16.31 -12.58 -28.87
N ALA A 167 -16.48 -11.47 -28.15
CA ALA A 167 -17.68 -11.20 -27.38
C ALA A 167 -18.86 -10.80 -28.31
N THR A 168 -20.04 -11.37 -28.05
CA THR A 168 -21.32 -10.93 -28.60
C THR A 168 -22.11 -10.02 -27.67
N GLY A 169 -21.62 -9.83 -26.42
CA GLY A 169 -22.19 -8.96 -25.42
C GLY A 169 -21.40 -9.00 -24.11
N TYR A 170 -21.82 -8.19 -23.16
CA TYR A 170 -21.23 -8.11 -21.83
C TYR A 170 -22.30 -8.14 -20.74
N GLU A 171 -21.98 -8.77 -19.63
CA GLU A 171 -22.72 -8.63 -18.38
C GLU A 171 -21.86 -7.82 -17.40
N VAL A 172 -22.37 -6.67 -16.96
CA VAL A 172 -21.70 -5.82 -15.99
C VAL A 172 -22.48 -5.91 -14.69
N THR A 173 -21.86 -6.53 -13.69
CA THR A 173 -22.39 -6.62 -12.33
C THR A 173 -21.72 -5.59 -11.45
N TYR A 174 -22.51 -4.81 -10.71
CA TYR A 174 -22.01 -3.74 -9.85
C TYR A 174 -22.77 -3.70 -8.54
N TYR A 175 -22.07 -3.36 -7.48
CA TYR A 175 -22.62 -3.38 -6.12
C TYR A 175 -21.74 -2.61 -5.13
N LYS A 176 -22.36 -2.15 -4.05
CA LYS A 176 -21.70 -1.65 -2.83
C LYS A 176 -21.61 -2.74 -1.76
N ASP A 177 -22.61 -3.59 -1.73
CA ASP A 177 -22.72 -4.74 -0.84
C ASP A 177 -22.94 -6.01 -1.69
N ALA A 178 -22.18 -7.06 -1.40
CA ALA A 178 -22.27 -8.33 -2.12
C ALA A 178 -23.67 -8.96 -2.07
N SER A 179 -24.50 -8.60 -1.10
CA SER A 179 -25.90 -9.05 -1.00
C SER A 179 -26.86 -8.31 -1.94
N ALA A 180 -26.47 -7.17 -2.51
CA ALA A 180 -27.31 -6.29 -3.33
C ALA A 180 -26.74 -6.07 -4.75
N LYS A 181 -26.23 -7.14 -5.37
CA LYS A 181 -25.67 -7.11 -6.72
C LYS A 181 -26.73 -6.75 -7.76
N GLN A 182 -26.38 -5.83 -8.66
CA GLN A 182 -27.16 -5.50 -9.85
C GLN A 182 -26.36 -5.91 -11.09
N THR A 183 -27.05 -6.47 -12.10
CA THR A 183 -26.41 -6.86 -13.35
C THR A 183 -27.12 -6.21 -14.53
N LYS A 184 -26.34 -5.64 -15.44
CA LYS A 184 -26.82 -5.05 -16.69
C LYS A 184 -26.16 -5.76 -17.87
N SER A 185 -26.98 -6.19 -18.83
CA SER A 185 -26.49 -6.75 -20.10
C SER A 185 -26.30 -5.62 -21.10
N LEU A 186 -25.19 -5.68 -21.82
CA LEU A 186 -24.80 -4.72 -22.86
C LEU A 186 -24.44 -5.46 -24.14
N ASP A 187 -24.56 -4.79 -25.27
CA ASP A 187 -24.22 -5.35 -26.57
C ASP A 187 -22.70 -5.44 -26.83
N ALA A 188 -22.30 -6.09 -27.91
CA ALA A 188 -20.90 -6.30 -28.26
C ALA A 188 -20.11 -5.01 -28.54
N SER A 189 -20.79 -3.90 -28.87
CA SER A 189 -20.17 -2.62 -29.17
C SER A 189 -19.82 -1.82 -27.90
N ALA A 190 -20.35 -2.24 -26.74
CA ALA A 190 -20.17 -1.52 -25.49
C ALA A 190 -18.70 -1.55 -25.02
N LYS A 191 -18.18 -0.39 -24.70
CA LYS A 191 -16.82 -0.19 -24.13
C LYS A 191 -16.86 0.49 -22.78
N SER A 192 -18.04 0.93 -22.36
CA SER A 192 -18.22 1.65 -21.11
C SER A 192 -19.67 1.58 -20.64
N MET A 193 -19.85 1.89 -19.36
CA MET A 193 -21.14 2.08 -18.71
C MET A 193 -21.00 3.14 -17.62
N THR A 194 -22.05 3.91 -17.39
CA THR A 194 -22.11 4.86 -16.29
C THR A 194 -23.10 4.37 -15.23
N ILE A 195 -22.68 4.42 -13.97
CA ILE A 195 -23.52 4.23 -12.79
C ILE A 195 -23.72 5.63 -12.19
N SER A 196 -24.94 6.12 -12.24
CA SER A 196 -25.28 7.49 -11.81
C SER A 196 -25.60 7.55 -10.33
N ASP A 197 -25.51 8.78 -9.78
CA ASP A 197 -25.90 9.11 -8.40
C ASP A 197 -25.16 8.31 -7.31
N VAL A 198 -23.90 7.95 -7.59
CA VAL A 198 -23.04 7.36 -6.56
C VAL A 198 -22.70 8.41 -5.50
N LYS A 199 -22.59 7.98 -4.26
CA LYS A 199 -22.38 8.91 -3.12
C LYS A 199 -20.95 8.84 -2.62
N PHE A 200 -20.47 9.97 -2.11
CA PHE A 200 -19.19 10.02 -1.40
C PHE A 200 -19.14 9.02 -0.25
N GLY A 201 -18.01 8.36 -0.08
CA GLY A 201 -17.80 7.32 0.93
C GLY A 201 -18.31 5.93 0.54
N GLU A 202 -18.96 5.77 -0.61
CA GLU A 202 -19.37 4.45 -1.12
C GLU A 202 -18.22 3.77 -1.86
N THR A 203 -17.91 2.54 -1.51
CA THR A 203 -17.01 1.69 -2.30
C THR A 203 -17.85 0.86 -3.26
N TRP A 204 -17.66 1.07 -4.56
CA TRP A 204 -18.31 0.31 -5.61
C TRP A 204 -17.37 -0.76 -6.16
N THR A 205 -17.87 -1.97 -6.29
CA THR A 205 -17.22 -3.06 -7.01
C THR A 205 -17.96 -3.32 -8.31
N VAL A 206 -17.22 -3.45 -9.39
CA VAL A 206 -17.74 -3.75 -10.73
C VAL A 206 -17.04 -4.98 -11.27
N GLU A 207 -17.83 -5.92 -11.77
CA GLU A 207 -17.38 -7.15 -12.42
C GLU A 207 -17.89 -7.13 -13.88
N VAL A 208 -16.99 -7.29 -14.83
CA VAL A 208 -17.34 -7.36 -16.27
C VAL A 208 -17.06 -8.76 -16.79
N VAL A 209 -18.06 -9.35 -17.41
CA VAL A 209 -18.03 -10.67 -18.02
C VAL A 209 -18.35 -10.53 -19.51
N SER A 210 -17.50 -11.02 -20.37
CA SER A 210 -17.80 -11.16 -21.81
C SER A 210 -18.67 -12.38 -22.04
N VAL A 211 -19.57 -12.30 -23.02
CA VAL A 211 -20.49 -13.38 -23.37
C VAL A 211 -20.38 -13.66 -24.87
N ASN A 212 -20.38 -14.94 -25.29
CA ASN A 212 -20.56 -15.37 -26.65
C ASN A 212 -21.44 -16.63 -26.70
N ALA A 213 -21.62 -17.24 -27.89
CA ALA A 213 -22.45 -18.42 -28.06
C ALA A 213 -21.93 -19.66 -27.32
N GLU A 214 -20.64 -19.73 -27.05
CA GLU A 214 -20.00 -20.86 -26.36
C GLU A 214 -20.01 -20.72 -24.85
N GLY A 215 -20.25 -19.50 -24.30
CA GLY A 215 -20.35 -19.27 -22.87
C GLY A 215 -19.78 -17.93 -22.41
N LYS A 216 -19.56 -17.83 -21.12
CA LYS A 216 -19.11 -16.61 -20.45
C LYS A 216 -17.62 -16.66 -20.11
N SER A 217 -16.96 -15.51 -20.16
CA SER A 217 -15.60 -15.36 -19.63
C SER A 217 -15.57 -15.44 -18.09
N LEU A 218 -14.40 -15.64 -17.51
CA LEU A 218 -14.21 -15.29 -16.11
C LEU A 218 -14.45 -13.79 -15.91
N PRO A 219 -14.96 -13.36 -14.73
CA PRO A 219 -15.15 -11.96 -14.43
C PRO A 219 -13.80 -11.23 -14.29
N VAL A 220 -13.74 -10.02 -14.80
CA VAL A 220 -12.69 -9.06 -14.47
C VAL A 220 -13.30 -8.05 -13.51
N ALA A 221 -12.71 -7.87 -12.36
CA ALA A 221 -13.26 -7.05 -11.29
C ALA A 221 -12.34 -5.88 -10.93
N ALA A 222 -12.94 -4.75 -10.59
CA ALA A 222 -12.27 -3.59 -10.02
C ALA A 222 -13.16 -2.94 -8.97
N SER A 223 -12.56 -2.21 -8.03
CA SER A 223 -13.29 -1.45 -7.00
C SER A 223 -12.78 -0.02 -6.92
N LEU A 224 -13.69 0.92 -6.61
CA LEU A 224 -13.38 2.33 -6.44
C LEU A 224 -14.17 2.89 -5.25
N LEU A 225 -13.47 3.56 -4.34
CA LEU A 225 -14.10 4.41 -3.33
C LEU A 225 -14.52 5.72 -3.97
N ILE A 226 -15.81 6.03 -3.91
CA ILE A 226 -16.39 7.27 -4.44
C ILE A 226 -16.11 8.41 -3.48
N GLY A 227 -15.66 9.53 -4.03
CA GLY A 227 -15.30 10.71 -3.24
C GLY A 227 -13.84 10.71 -2.82
N LYS A 228 -13.48 11.75 -2.04
CA LYS A 228 -12.10 11.96 -1.63
C LYS A 228 -11.15 12.18 -2.82
N THR A 229 -11.62 12.93 -3.80
CA THR A 229 -10.83 13.39 -4.96
C THR A 229 -10.29 14.80 -4.76
N LYS A 230 -10.91 15.59 -3.87
CA LYS A 230 -10.52 16.98 -3.58
C LYS A 230 -9.50 17.02 -2.45
N PHE A 231 -8.83 18.14 -2.36
CA PHE A 231 -7.92 18.43 -1.26
C PHE A 231 -8.07 19.89 -0.83
N ALA A 232 -7.76 20.15 0.44
CA ALA A 232 -7.90 21.48 1.00
C ALA A 232 -6.74 21.84 1.92
N PHE A 233 -6.46 23.14 1.97
CA PHE A 233 -5.66 23.75 3.01
C PHE A 233 -6.60 24.15 4.16
N LEU A 234 -6.41 23.51 5.31
CA LEU A 234 -7.11 23.85 6.56
C LEU A 234 -6.48 25.07 7.20
N SER A 235 -7.30 25.90 7.82
CA SER A 235 -6.80 27.08 8.52
C SER A 235 -7.68 27.43 9.72
N GLN A 236 -7.07 27.96 10.76
CA GLN A 236 -7.73 28.62 11.89
C GLN A 236 -8.23 30.03 11.52
N TYR A 237 -7.76 30.59 10.42
CA TYR A 237 -8.21 31.89 9.88
C TYR A 237 -9.43 31.73 8.99
N ALA A 238 -10.38 32.65 9.12
CA ALA A 238 -11.68 32.54 8.44
C ALA A 238 -11.63 32.72 6.91
N THR A 239 -10.59 33.34 6.40
CA THR A 239 -10.43 33.60 4.95
C THR A 239 -8.94 33.54 4.56
N PRO A 240 -8.65 33.29 3.26
CA PRO A 240 -7.29 33.39 2.74
C PRO A 240 -6.59 34.72 3.05
N ASP A 241 -7.31 35.84 2.89
CA ASP A 241 -6.74 37.15 3.17
C ASP A 241 -6.38 37.33 4.64
N LYS A 242 -7.19 36.77 5.55
CA LYS A 242 -6.86 36.75 6.98
C LYS A 242 -5.66 35.86 7.29
N CYS A 243 -5.57 34.69 6.68
CA CYS A 243 -4.41 33.83 6.83
C CYS A 243 -3.12 34.58 6.44
N VAL A 244 -3.13 35.31 5.33
CA VAL A 244 -1.96 36.09 4.89
C VAL A 244 -1.71 37.29 5.78
N ALA A 245 -2.75 37.99 6.25
CA ALA A 245 -2.60 39.22 7.03
C ALA A 245 -2.23 38.95 8.49
N GLU A 246 -2.92 38.02 9.13
CA GLU A 246 -2.88 37.77 10.58
C GLU A 246 -2.00 36.57 10.95
N GLY A 247 -1.79 35.61 10.03
CA GLY A 247 -0.96 34.45 10.24
C GLY A 247 0.52 34.75 10.27
N ASP A 248 1.28 33.82 10.77
CA ASP A 248 2.74 33.84 10.69
C ASP A 248 3.22 33.82 9.23
N ASP A 249 4.50 34.07 8.98
CA ASP A 249 5.03 34.05 7.61
C ASP A 249 5.01 32.64 7.02
N ASP A 250 5.21 31.61 7.82
CA ASP A 250 5.09 30.22 7.40
C ASP A 250 3.69 29.83 7.01
N GLU A 251 2.68 30.16 7.82
CA GLU A 251 1.28 29.88 7.52
C GLU A 251 0.83 30.61 6.25
N ALA A 252 1.18 31.88 6.14
CA ALA A 252 0.87 32.72 4.98
C ALA A 252 1.54 32.18 3.70
N SER A 253 2.83 31.86 3.79
CA SER A 253 3.61 31.32 2.66
C SER A 253 3.15 29.91 2.27
N ALA A 254 2.83 29.06 3.22
CA ALA A 254 2.30 27.73 2.96
C ALA A 254 0.97 27.80 2.19
N TRP A 255 0.05 28.67 2.61
CA TRP A 255 -1.20 28.88 1.87
C TRP A 255 -0.95 29.41 0.47
N LEU A 256 -0.15 30.47 0.33
CA LEU A 256 0.14 31.07 -0.97
C LEU A 256 0.83 30.08 -1.93
N TRP A 257 1.78 29.31 -1.42
CA TRP A 257 2.44 28.24 -2.18
C TRP A 257 1.44 27.15 -2.58
N PHE A 258 0.61 26.69 -1.64
CA PHE A 258 -0.41 25.68 -1.90
C PHE A 258 -1.36 26.14 -3.01
N HIS A 259 -1.88 27.35 -2.90
CA HIS A 259 -2.79 27.90 -3.89
C HIS A 259 -2.15 28.08 -5.27
N ALA A 260 -0.89 28.48 -5.31
CA ALA A 260 -0.15 28.64 -6.58
C ALA A 260 0.14 27.30 -7.29
N ASN A 261 0.41 26.23 -6.52
CA ASN A 261 0.75 24.92 -7.08
C ASN A 261 -0.49 24.01 -7.26
N TYR A 262 -1.57 24.28 -6.56
CA TYR A 262 -2.80 23.50 -6.56
C TYR A 262 -4.02 24.41 -6.63
N PRO A 263 -4.26 25.09 -7.78
CA PRO A 263 -5.33 26.09 -7.91
C PRO A 263 -6.74 25.50 -7.73
N GLU A 264 -6.90 24.17 -7.91
CA GLU A 264 -8.13 23.44 -7.62
C GLU A 264 -8.32 23.12 -6.13
N GLY A 265 -7.27 23.23 -5.33
CA GLY A 265 -7.30 23.04 -3.88
C GLY A 265 -8.13 24.13 -3.20
N LYS A 266 -8.86 23.76 -2.16
CA LYS A 266 -9.73 24.67 -1.44
C LYS A 266 -9.05 25.23 -0.19
N PHE A 267 -9.35 26.47 0.14
CA PHE A 267 -9.14 26.98 1.49
C PHE A 267 -10.34 26.57 2.34
N LEU A 268 -10.11 25.99 3.50
CA LEU A 268 -11.15 25.51 4.40
C LEU A 268 -10.90 26.02 5.81
N TYR A 269 -11.80 26.86 6.29
CA TYR A 269 -11.77 27.37 7.66
C TYR A 269 -12.29 26.31 8.62
N PHE A 270 -11.55 26.00 9.69
CA PHE A 270 -12.00 25.04 10.71
C PHE A 270 -13.37 25.39 11.29
N GLY A 271 -13.66 26.70 11.46
CA GLY A 271 -14.93 27.15 11.95
C GLY A 271 -16.14 26.84 11.05
N ASP A 272 -15.93 26.47 9.79
CA ASP A 272 -16.97 26.04 8.85
C ASP A 272 -17.19 24.53 8.86
N VAL A 273 -16.30 23.76 9.47
CA VAL A 273 -16.44 22.31 9.63
C VAL A 273 -17.39 22.03 10.79
N LYS A 274 -18.65 21.73 10.47
CA LYS A 274 -19.73 21.49 11.44
C LYS A 274 -20.13 20.03 11.55
N SER A 275 -19.69 19.21 10.60
CA SER A 275 -20.00 17.79 10.52
C SER A 275 -18.92 17.03 9.73
N ALA A 276 -18.87 15.71 9.87
CA ALA A 276 -18.01 14.86 9.05
C ALA A 276 -18.38 14.92 7.54
N ALA A 277 -19.64 15.23 7.23
CA ALA A 277 -20.10 15.38 5.83
C ALA A 277 -19.42 16.53 5.11
N ASP A 278 -19.05 17.61 5.81
CA ASP A 278 -18.37 18.77 5.22
C ASP A 278 -16.97 18.39 4.69
N LEU A 279 -16.39 17.32 5.24
CA LEU A 279 -15.08 16.82 4.84
C LEU A 279 -15.14 15.63 3.86
N SER A 280 -16.32 15.09 3.60
CA SER A 280 -16.50 13.89 2.75
C SER A 280 -15.93 14.02 1.33
N PRO A 281 -15.92 15.21 0.67
CA PRO A 281 -15.35 15.37 -0.67
C PRO A 281 -13.82 15.29 -0.72
N TYR A 282 -13.14 15.43 0.41
CA TYR A 282 -11.69 15.57 0.43
C TYR A 282 -10.98 14.21 0.59
N ARG A 283 -9.93 14.02 -0.19
CA ARG A 283 -8.97 12.92 -0.05
C ARG A 283 -7.91 13.26 0.99
N MET A 284 -7.49 14.53 0.99
CA MET A 284 -6.40 15.00 1.81
C MET A 284 -6.68 16.42 2.31
N LEU A 285 -6.31 16.67 3.56
CA LEU A 285 -6.33 17.98 4.19
C LEU A 285 -4.90 18.34 4.61
N PHE A 286 -4.49 19.56 4.39
CA PHE A 286 -3.19 20.09 4.79
C PHE A 286 -3.39 21.23 5.77
N TRP A 287 -2.80 21.14 6.95
CA TRP A 287 -2.75 22.21 7.93
C TRP A 287 -1.33 22.56 8.30
N MET A 288 -0.96 23.81 8.07
CA MET A 288 0.21 24.48 8.59
C MET A 288 -0.21 25.37 9.75
N PHE A 289 0.43 25.18 10.87
CA PHE A 289 0.23 26.02 12.06
C PHE A 289 1.57 26.20 12.74
N ASP A 290 2.01 27.42 12.85
CA ASP A 290 3.23 27.78 13.52
C ASP A 290 2.95 28.82 14.60
N VAL A 291 3.38 28.53 15.81
CA VAL A 291 3.20 29.41 16.98
C VAL A 291 4.42 29.27 17.86
N GLU A 292 5.03 30.39 18.17
CA GLU A 292 6.03 30.43 19.22
C GLU A 292 5.43 29.99 20.54
N THR A 293 5.89 28.84 21.05
CA THR A 293 5.56 28.41 22.40
C THR A 293 6.75 28.71 23.31
N GLY A 294 6.61 29.71 24.15
CA GLY A 294 7.66 30.03 25.15
C GLY A 294 7.83 29.00 26.24
N ASN A 295 7.09 27.90 26.22
CA ASN A 295 7.05 26.90 27.26
C ASN A 295 6.90 25.49 26.68
N GLU A 296 7.84 24.59 26.97
CA GLU A 296 7.81 23.19 26.56
C GLU A 296 6.53 22.45 26.97
N ALA A 297 5.88 22.83 28.06
CA ALA A 297 4.61 22.23 28.50
C ALA A 297 3.43 22.56 27.59
N ASP A 298 3.52 23.61 26.80
CA ASP A 298 2.43 24.08 25.94
C ASP A 298 2.53 23.60 24.49
N VAL A 299 3.61 22.92 24.13
CA VAL A 299 3.86 22.44 22.77
C VAL A 299 2.73 21.56 22.19
N TRP A 300 2.02 20.86 23.03
CA TRP A 300 0.90 20.01 22.63
C TRP A 300 -0.47 20.67 22.80
N ASN A 301 -0.53 21.97 23.10
CA ASN A 301 -1.76 22.73 23.14
C ASN A 301 -2.00 23.42 21.80
N LEU A 302 -3.26 23.68 21.48
CA LEU A 302 -3.67 24.40 20.25
C LEU A 302 -4.13 25.81 20.59
N ASN A 303 -3.37 26.51 21.43
CA ASN A 303 -3.65 27.91 21.78
C ASN A 303 -3.54 28.79 20.51
N GLY A 304 -4.56 29.58 20.26
CA GLY A 304 -4.67 30.35 19.00
C GLY A 304 -5.35 29.61 17.84
N ALA A 305 -5.65 28.30 18.02
CA ALA A 305 -6.37 27.49 17.05
C ALA A 305 -7.57 26.76 17.67
N GLU A 306 -8.35 27.45 18.51
CA GLU A 306 -9.50 26.87 19.22
C GLU A 306 -10.55 26.29 18.27
N THR A 307 -10.67 26.87 17.07
CA THR A 307 -11.57 26.34 16.01
C THR A 307 -11.12 24.99 15.49
N ALA A 308 -9.82 24.73 15.42
CA ALA A 308 -9.27 23.42 15.07
C ALA A 308 -9.58 22.40 16.18
N ALA A 309 -9.37 22.76 17.46
CA ALA A 309 -9.72 21.91 18.57
C ALA A 309 -11.23 21.55 18.57
N ALA A 310 -12.10 22.50 18.27
CA ALA A 310 -13.54 22.29 18.18
C ALA A 310 -13.95 21.38 16.99
N ALA A 311 -13.21 21.43 15.88
CA ALA A 311 -13.46 20.60 14.70
C ALA A 311 -12.86 19.20 14.80
N ALA A 312 -12.05 18.91 15.82
CA ALA A 312 -11.32 17.64 15.96
C ALA A 312 -12.21 16.38 15.85
N PRO A 313 -13.42 16.30 16.42
CA PRO A 313 -14.29 15.13 16.24
C PRO A 313 -14.66 14.84 14.79
N PHE A 314 -14.82 15.87 13.96
CA PHE A 314 -15.18 15.75 12.55
C PHE A 314 -13.97 15.36 11.71
N VAL A 315 -12.79 15.92 12.00
CA VAL A 315 -11.53 15.54 11.34
C VAL A 315 -11.13 14.11 11.75
N LYS A 316 -11.37 13.70 13.00
CA LYS A 316 -11.23 12.31 13.43
C LYS A 316 -12.07 11.37 12.56
N ALA A 317 -13.36 11.67 12.40
CA ALA A 317 -14.26 10.88 11.55
C ALA A 317 -13.79 10.85 10.09
N PHE A 318 -13.32 11.97 9.55
CA PHE A 318 -12.74 12.06 8.21
C PHE A 318 -11.54 11.12 8.03
N VAL A 319 -10.61 11.08 9.01
CA VAL A 319 -9.46 10.19 8.95
C VAL A 319 -9.90 8.73 9.13
N GLN A 320 -10.84 8.44 10.04
CA GLN A 320 -11.40 7.10 10.22
C GLN A 320 -12.04 6.55 8.94
N ASP A 321 -12.65 7.42 8.14
CA ASP A 321 -13.22 7.10 6.82
C ASP A 321 -12.17 7.02 5.70
N GLY A 322 -10.88 7.01 6.02
CA GLY A 322 -9.79 6.87 5.08
C GLY A 322 -9.34 8.19 4.42
N GLY A 323 -9.75 9.35 4.95
CA GLY A 323 -9.17 10.64 4.55
C GLY A 323 -7.77 10.83 5.12
N ASN A 324 -6.89 11.49 4.36
CA ASN A 324 -5.49 11.68 4.73
C ASN A 324 -5.26 13.10 5.26
N LEU A 325 -4.31 13.25 6.18
CA LEU A 325 -4.03 14.53 6.83
C LEU A 325 -2.53 14.81 6.80
N LEU A 326 -2.16 16.02 6.35
CA LEU A 326 -0.80 16.56 6.46
C LEU A 326 -0.80 17.63 7.56
N LEU A 327 -0.02 17.39 8.59
CA LEU A 327 0.17 18.31 9.72
C LEU A 327 1.60 18.83 9.68
N TRP A 328 1.75 20.16 9.72
CA TRP A 328 3.04 20.77 9.58
C TRP A 328 3.33 21.72 10.75
N GLN A 329 4.52 21.69 11.29
CA GLN A 329 4.98 22.41 12.48
C GLN A 329 4.08 22.12 13.70
N HIS A 330 3.60 23.13 14.42
CA HIS A 330 2.75 22.97 15.61
C HIS A 330 1.44 22.22 15.33
N ALA A 331 0.95 22.23 14.09
CA ALA A 331 -0.22 21.44 13.71
C ALA A 331 -0.07 19.94 14.06
N VAL A 332 1.14 19.43 14.22
CA VAL A 332 1.43 18.05 14.64
C VAL A 332 0.75 17.69 15.97
N ALA A 333 0.56 18.65 16.87
CA ALA A 333 -0.19 18.44 18.11
C ALA A 333 -1.62 17.91 17.86
N TYR A 334 -2.20 18.20 16.70
CA TYR A 334 -3.55 17.80 16.35
C TYR A 334 -3.75 16.29 16.29
N VAL A 335 -2.68 15.52 16.08
CA VAL A 335 -2.76 14.05 16.08
C VAL A 335 -3.30 13.49 17.40
N GLY A 336 -3.04 14.17 18.51
CA GLY A 336 -3.62 13.86 19.81
C GLY A 336 -5.08 14.30 19.95
N TYR A 337 -5.46 15.45 19.40
CA TYR A 337 -6.84 15.95 19.47
C TYR A 337 -7.82 15.12 18.64
N ILE A 338 -7.37 14.57 17.52
CA ILE A 338 -8.16 13.63 16.71
C ILE A 338 -8.05 12.19 17.25
N GLU A 339 -7.42 11.99 18.41
CA GLU A 339 -7.22 10.69 19.06
C GLU A 339 -6.50 9.63 18.18
N ARG A 340 -5.69 10.09 17.22
CA ARG A 340 -4.87 9.17 16.41
C ARG A 340 -3.69 8.65 17.22
N LEU A 341 -3.20 9.45 18.16
CA LEU A 341 -2.32 9.06 19.26
C LEU A 341 -2.93 9.57 20.58
N ASP A 342 -2.51 9.00 21.69
CA ASP A 342 -2.97 9.44 23.00
C ASP A 342 -2.34 10.80 23.38
N LEU A 343 -3.19 11.83 23.49
CA LEU A 343 -2.75 13.19 23.79
C LEU A 343 -2.05 13.29 25.17
N GLN A 344 -2.55 12.56 26.17
CA GLN A 344 -1.93 12.58 27.48
C GLN A 344 -0.56 11.91 27.46
N MET A 345 -0.42 10.81 26.72
CA MET A 345 0.85 10.16 26.50
C MET A 345 1.85 11.10 25.79
N MET A 346 1.39 11.87 24.80
CA MET A 346 2.22 12.85 24.10
C MET A 346 2.67 13.97 25.04
N LYS A 347 1.76 14.51 25.85
CA LYS A 347 2.07 15.53 26.87
C LYS A 347 3.05 15.02 27.92
N ASP A 348 2.83 13.80 28.41
CA ASP A 348 3.69 13.16 29.41
C ASP A 348 5.06 12.77 28.87
N ALA A 349 5.19 12.53 27.59
CA ALA A 349 6.46 12.21 26.95
C ALA A 349 7.44 13.40 26.94
N GLY A 350 6.92 14.60 27.12
CA GLY A 350 7.71 15.82 27.01
C GLY A 350 8.12 16.04 25.56
N GLY A 351 7.36 16.80 24.80
CA GLY A 351 7.84 17.30 23.51
C GLY A 351 8.96 18.31 23.75
N ASP A 352 10.04 18.23 23.00
CA ASP A 352 11.06 19.29 22.97
C ASP A 352 10.62 20.37 21.97
N GLY A 353 9.49 20.98 22.25
CA GLY A 353 8.98 22.11 21.48
C GLY A 353 9.61 23.40 22.00
N ARG A 354 10.89 23.54 21.85
CA ARG A 354 11.53 24.84 22.09
C ARG A 354 11.36 25.68 20.85
N SER A 355 10.56 26.73 20.99
CA SER A 355 10.67 27.88 20.11
C SER A 355 12.02 28.54 20.40
N ILE A 356 12.98 28.38 19.52
CA ILE A 356 14.20 29.17 19.55
C ILE A 356 14.04 30.26 18.49
N ASN A 357 13.59 31.40 18.92
CA ASN A 357 13.57 32.59 18.08
C ASN A 357 15.01 33.15 18.00
N CYS A 358 15.66 32.88 16.88
CA CYS A 358 17.03 33.35 16.66
C CYS A 358 17.01 34.64 15.85
N GLY A 359 17.31 35.74 16.47
CA GLY A 359 17.43 37.04 15.81
C GLY A 359 18.52 37.11 14.73
N PRO A 360 18.70 38.27 14.04
CA PRO A 360 19.73 38.46 13.05
C PRO A 360 21.12 38.08 13.60
N GLY A 361 21.74 37.09 12.95
CA GLY A 361 22.98 36.54 13.43
C GLY A 361 22.82 35.47 14.50
N GLY A 362 21.61 34.95 14.74
CA GLY A 362 21.25 33.95 15.69
C GLY A 362 22.27 32.84 15.92
N TRP A 363 21.91 31.64 16.14
CA TRP A 363 22.83 30.50 16.28
C TRP A 363 23.59 30.23 14.97
N ASN A 364 24.48 31.16 14.61
CA ASN A 364 25.30 31.01 13.40
C ASN A 364 26.51 30.14 13.75
N PRO A 365 26.76 29.05 13.05
CA PRO A 365 26.23 28.66 11.75
C PRO A 365 25.26 27.49 11.84
N ASP A 366 24.11 27.66 12.45
CA ASP A 366 23.16 26.56 12.61
C ASP A 366 22.62 26.10 11.25
N LEU A 367 23.07 24.95 10.81
CA LEU A 367 22.67 24.30 9.56
C LEU A 367 21.79 23.12 9.91
N TRP A 368 20.49 23.25 9.65
CA TRP A 368 19.56 22.18 9.99
C TRP A 368 19.50 21.14 8.89
N LYS A 369 19.63 19.90 9.33
CA LYS A 369 19.44 18.74 8.49
C LYS A 369 18.56 17.75 9.25
N MET A 370 17.64 17.13 8.54
CA MET A 370 16.86 16.04 9.09
C MET A 370 17.56 14.71 8.82
N GLY A 371 17.69 13.87 9.81
CA GLY A 371 18.17 12.49 9.66
C GLY A 371 17.05 11.61 9.12
N ALA A 372 17.22 11.09 7.91
CA ALA A 372 16.24 10.23 7.21
C ALA A 372 16.68 8.75 7.15
N ALA A 373 17.26 8.27 8.23
CA ALA A 373 17.62 6.87 8.43
C ALA A 373 17.63 6.54 9.91
N PHE A 374 17.44 5.27 10.25
CA PHE A 374 17.61 4.74 11.61
C PHE A 374 18.66 3.63 11.58
N ARG A 375 19.62 3.70 12.50
CA ARG A 375 20.58 2.65 12.71
C ARG A 375 20.11 1.72 13.82
N GLY A 376 19.59 0.56 13.41
CA GLY A 376 19.24 -0.51 14.33
C GLY A 376 20.44 -1.33 14.80
N ASP A 377 20.18 -2.46 15.45
CA ASP A 377 21.22 -3.35 16.00
C ASP A 377 22.10 -3.99 14.94
N ASP A 378 21.52 -4.35 13.81
CA ASP A 378 22.14 -5.17 12.77
C ASP A 378 22.01 -4.60 11.35
N HIS A 379 21.21 -3.54 11.16
CA HIS A 379 21.00 -2.92 9.86
C HIS A 379 20.58 -1.46 9.96
N ILE A 380 20.59 -0.78 8.82
CA ILE A 380 20.11 0.60 8.68
C ILE A 380 18.74 0.58 7.99
N VAL A 381 17.72 1.14 8.66
CA VAL A 381 16.43 1.43 8.03
C VAL A 381 16.55 2.75 7.28
N ASN A 382 16.48 2.68 5.97
CA ASN A 382 16.57 3.84 5.09
C ASN A 382 15.18 4.42 4.81
N PHE A 383 14.84 5.54 5.43
CA PHE A 383 13.55 6.21 5.23
C PHE A 383 13.44 6.90 3.87
N THR A 384 14.57 7.21 3.20
CA THR A 384 14.56 7.91 1.93
C THR A 384 13.97 7.11 0.76
N THR A 385 13.64 5.84 0.99
CA THR A 385 12.85 5.02 0.07
C THR A 385 11.37 5.39 0.04
N HIS A 386 10.89 6.11 1.07
CA HIS A 386 9.52 6.58 1.12
C HIS A 386 9.24 7.65 0.04
N PRO A 387 8.03 7.65 -0.59
CA PRO A 387 7.71 8.58 -1.68
C PRO A 387 7.92 10.07 -1.36
N VAL A 388 7.79 10.48 -0.11
CA VAL A 388 8.00 11.87 0.32
C VAL A 388 9.41 12.39 0.05
N PHE A 389 10.38 11.50 -0.09
CA PHE A 389 11.78 11.87 -0.40
C PHE A 389 12.12 11.85 -1.90
N LYS A 390 11.15 11.59 -2.76
CA LYS A 390 11.40 11.45 -4.21
C LYS A 390 12.01 12.71 -4.81
N GLY A 391 13.24 12.56 -5.34
CA GLY A 391 13.95 13.63 -6.05
C GLY A 391 14.41 14.79 -5.16
N MET A 392 14.48 14.58 -3.85
CA MET A 392 15.08 15.53 -2.91
C MET A 392 16.60 15.50 -2.95
N LYS A 393 17.23 16.61 -2.55
CA LYS A 393 18.65 16.64 -2.22
C LYS A 393 18.84 15.91 -0.89
N ILE A 394 19.64 14.84 -0.89
CA ILE A 394 19.96 14.03 0.27
C ILE A 394 21.47 13.82 0.31
N GLU A 395 22.07 14.12 1.43
CA GLU A 395 23.49 13.85 1.69
C GLU A 395 23.62 12.46 2.31
N THR A 396 24.59 11.70 1.82
CA THR A 396 24.89 10.35 2.33
C THR A 396 26.28 10.34 2.89
N GLU A 397 26.43 9.95 4.15
CA GLU A 397 27.70 9.75 4.81
C GLU A 397 28.18 8.30 4.68
N ASP A 398 29.47 8.08 4.84
CA ASP A 398 30.09 6.75 4.82
C ASP A 398 29.53 5.83 5.92
N SER A 399 29.09 6.43 7.03
CA SER A 399 28.40 5.75 8.14
C SER A 399 27.06 5.12 7.73
N GLY A 400 26.50 5.53 6.59
CA GLY A 400 25.17 5.17 6.14
C GLY A 400 24.08 6.18 6.52
N ARG A 401 24.40 7.26 7.27
CA ARG A 401 23.45 8.33 7.55
C ARG A 401 22.94 8.94 6.25
N ARG A 402 21.68 9.33 6.28
CA ARG A 402 20.98 10.06 5.22
C ARG A 402 20.50 11.37 5.80
N LEU A 403 21.02 12.47 5.29
CA LEU A 403 20.73 13.79 5.80
C LEU A 403 20.01 14.63 4.74
N VAL A 404 18.85 15.14 5.09
CA VAL A 404 18.07 16.04 4.25
C VAL A 404 18.34 17.46 4.68
N PRO A 405 19.02 18.27 3.88
CA PRO A 405 19.23 19.69 4.19
C PRO A 405 17.88 20.44 4.18
N CYS A 406 17.56 21.09 5.28
CA CYS A 406 16.30 21.82 5.47
C CYS A 406 16.52 23.32 5.54
N LYS A 407 17.51 23.77 6.32
CA LYS A 407 17.75 25.17 6.61
C LYS A 407 19.22 25.51 6.43
N GLY A 408 19.48 26.66 5.86
CA GLY A 408 20.81 27.24 5.77
C GLY A 408 21.18 28.06 7.01
N ALA A 409 22.40 28.58 7.03
CA ALA A 409 22.82 29.56 8.03
C ALA A 409 22.09 30.89 7.85
N GLY A 410 21.72 31.52 8.95
CA GLY A 410 21.13 32.85 8.93
C GLY A 410 20.04 33.06 9.95
N TRP A 411 19.21 34.06 9.69
CA TRP A 411 18.05 34.37 10.49
C TRP A 411 16.98 33.31 10.33
N THR A 412 16.56 32.72 11.46
CA THR A 412 15.60 31.63 11.46
C THR A 412 14.78 31.59 12.73
N GLU A 413 13.59 31.10 12.61
CA GLU A 413 12.75 30.61 13.70
C GLU A 413 12.81 29.10 13.70
N ASP A 414 13.01 28.49 14.87
CA ASP A 414 13.22 27.06 14.98
C ASP A 414 12.19 26.45 15.91
N HIS A 415 11.19 25.79 15.34
CA HIS A 415 10.16 25.13 16.11
C HIS A 415 10.19 23.62 15.87
N ASN A 416 10.68 22.86 16.84
CA ASN A 416 10.63 21.40 16.78
C ASN A 416 9.42 20.85 17.53
N PHE A 417 8.52 20.24 16.82
CA PHE A 417 7.42 19.47 17.37
C PHE A 417 7.73 17.99 17.23
N CYS A 418 8.39 17.42 18.22
CA CYS A 418 8.91 16.07 18.15
C CYS A 418 8.33 15.15 19.24
N LEU A 419 8.35 13.86 18.97
CA LEU A 419 7.98 12.81 19.92
C LEU A 419 9.17 12.47 20.83
N ALA A 420 9.88 13.48 21.37
CA ALA A 420 10.97 13.28 22.31
C ALA A 420 10.48 12.58 23.57
N GLY A 421 11.22 11.60 24.03
CA GLY A 421 10.88 10.85 25.26
C GLY A 421 9.66 9.91 25.16
N ILE A 422 8.86 9.97 24.11
CA ILE A 422 7.72 9.07 23.91
C ILE A 422 8.17 7.60 23.89
N GLN A 423 9.35 7.37 23.39
CA GLN A 423 9.96 6.06 23.28
C GLN A 423 10.23 5.43 24.65
N GLY A 424 10.80 6.16 25.59
CA GLY A 424 11.08 5.65 26.95
C GLY A 424 9.82 5.21 27.68
N LYS A 425 8.66 5.78 27.36
CA LYS A 425 7.37 5.39 27.89
C LYS A 425 6.71 4.26 27.10
N LEU A 426 6.92 4.19 25.77
CA LEU A 426 6.36 3.16 24.92
C LEU A 426 7.15 1.87 24.94
N THR A 427 8.47 1.93 25.04
CA THR A 427 9.33 0.76 24.82
C THR A 427 10.01 0.25 26.09
N GLN A 428 9.95 0.95 27.22
CA GLN A 428 10.62 0.63 28.48
C GLN A 428 12.13 0.29 28.36
N GLY A 429 12.80 0.79 27.31
CA GLY A 429 14.20 0.46 27.05
C GLY A 429 14.92 1.53 26.24
N GLU A 430 16.20 1.32 26.01
CA GLU A 430 16.98 2.17 25.11
C GLU A 430 16.49 2.02 23.66
N ILE A 431 16.30 3.13 22.99
CA ILE A 431 15.68 3.30 21.68
C ILE A 431 16.64 2.97 20.53
N ARG A 432 17.66 2.20 20.81
CA ARG A 432 18.72 1.86 19.86
C ARG A 432 18.49 0.52 19.17
N THR A 433 17.33 -0.10 19.40
CA THR A 433 17.09 -1.48 18.98
C THR A 433 16.03 -1.59 17.90
N ASN A 434 16.15 -2.58 17.03
CA ASN A 434 15.12 -2.95 16.07
C ASN A 434 13.78 -3.24 16.77
N ALA A 435 13.82 -3.82 17.97
CA ALA A 435 12.63 -4.10 18.76
C ALA A 435 11.84 -2.82 19.10
N CYS A 436 12.52 -1.71 19.42
CA CYS A 436 11.85 -0.43 19.66
C CYS A 436 11.20 0.13 18.39
N TYR A 437 11.87 0.03 17.26
CA TYR A 437 11.30 0.40 15.96
C TYR A 437 10.03 -0.43 15.65
N ASP A 438 10.07 -1.73 15.92
CA ASP A 438 8.92 -2.61 15.72
C ASP A 438 7.75 -2.25 16.66
N VAL A 439 8.01 -1.89 17.92
CA VAL A 439 6.96 -1.41 18.83
C VAL A 439 6.30 -0.13 18.29
N LEU A 440 7.08 0.86 17.88
CA LEU A 440 6.53 2.09 17.28
C LEU A 440 5.62 1.79 16.08
N THR A 441 6.07 0.95 15.16
CA THR A 441 5.34 0.67 13.92
C THR A 441 4.16 -0.28 14.13
N GLN A 442 4.35 -1.36 14.89
CA GLN A 442 3.36 -2.43 15.01
C GLN A 442 2.30 -2.16 16.07
N GLU A 443 2.66 -1.53 17.18
CA GLU A 443 1.75 -1.29 18.30
C GLU A 443 1.14 0.11 18.28
N HIS A 444 1.89 1.11 17.82
CA HIS A 444 1.46 2.50 17.82
C HIS A 444 1.14 3.07 16.45
N GLY A 445 1.52 2.37 15.36
CA GLY A 445 1.33 2.85 13.99
C GLY A 445 2.12 4.13 13.69
N ILE A 446 3.22 4.34 14.40
CA ILE A 446 4.15 5.45 14.18
C ILE A 446 5.27 4.94 13.27
N TYR A 447 5.28 5.40 12.04
CA TYR A 447 6.30 5.07 11.05
C TYR A 447 7.30 6.22 10.94
N PRO A 448 8.51 6.08 11.51
CA PRO A 448 9.53 7.11 11.47
C PRO A 448 9.94 7.45 10.04
N LEU A 449 10.10 8.74 9.75
CA LEU A 449 10.60 9.27 8.49
C LEU A 449 11.75 10.24 8.70
N GLY A 450 11.80 10.93 9.82
CA GLY A 450 12.84 11.87 10.10
C GLY A 450 13.07 12.12 11.59
N THR A 451 14.33 12.28 11.94
CA THR A 451 14.79 12.63 13.29
C THR A 451 15.64 13.88 13.20
N TRP A 452 15.92 14.50 14.35
CA TRP A 452 17.00 15.47 14.43
C TRP A 452 18.30 14.86 13.88
N ASP A 453 19.14 15.63 13.24
CA ASP A 453 20.27 15.13 12.47
C ASP A 453 21.27 14.30 13.28
N GLY A 454 21.45 14.60 14.56
CA GLY A 454 22.31 13.87 15.49
C GLY A 454 21.72 12.61 16.11
N GLN A 455 20.45 12.29 15.87
CA GLN A 455 19.68 11.30 16.65
C GLN A 455 19.29 10.03 15.89
N TRP A 456 19.96 9.74 14.79
CA TRP A 456 19.60 8.60 13.92
C TRP A 456 19.76 7.21 14.55
N GLU A 457 20.56 7.08 15.59
CA GLU A 457 20.77 5.83 16.32
C GLU A 457 19.71 5.58 17.40
N GLN A 458 18.94 6.60 17.76
CA GLN A 458 18.09 6.53 18.95
C GLN A 458 16.61 6.81 18.66
N LEU A 459 16.25 7.27 17.46
CA LEU A 459 14.93 7.81 17.16
C LEU A 459 14.43 8.84 18.19
N GLN A 460 15.34 9.41 18.99
CA GLN A 460 15.03 10.53 19.85
C GLN A 460 14.69 11.73 18.98
N GLN A 461 13.83 12.58 19.48
CA GLN A 461 13.38 13.72 18.69
C GLN A 461 12.89 13.30 17.28
N LEU A 462 12.04 12.30 17.24
CA LEU A 462 11.31 11.91 16.04
C LEU A 462 10.39 13.06 15.65
N ASN A 463 10.74 13.79 14.62
CA ASN A 463 10.06 15.03 14.22
C ASN A 463 9.35 14.93 12.87
N VAL A 464 9.60 13.89 12.08
CA VAL A 464 8.80 13.56 10.91
C VAL A 464 8.38 12.10 10.96
N TRP A 465 7.08 11.85 10.93
CA TRP A 465 6.53 10.48 10.97
C TRP A 465 5.18 10.39 10.28
N GLU A 466 4.78 9.20 9.95
CA GLU A 466 3.45 8.89 9.46
C GLU A 466 2.70 8.04 10.47
N ALA A 467 1.52 8.49 10.89
CA ALA A 467 0.62 7.71 11.72
C ALA A 467 -0.36 6.94 10.82
N LYS A 468 -0.23 5.61 10.78
CA LYS A 468 -1.11 4.71 10.03
C LYS A 468 -1.73 3.66 10.94
N ALA A 469 -2.55 2.77 10.36
CA ALA A 469 -3.07 1.63 11.09
C ALA A 469 -1.95 0.81 11.72
N ALA A 470 -2.08 0.54 13.01
CA ALA A 470 -1.16 -0.31 13.74
C ALA A 470 -1.68 -1.76 13.76
N PRO A 471 -0.92 -2.75 13.27
CA PRO A 471 -1.36 -4.15 13.24
C PRO A 471 -1.69 -4.72 14.61
N LYS A 472 -1.02 -4.26 15.68
CA LYS A 472 -1.15 -4.73 17.05
C LYS A 472 -1.57 -3.64 18.03
N ALA A 473 -2.25 -2.58 17.56
CA ALA A 473 -2.62 -1.45 18.41
C ALA A 473 -3.36 -1.92 19.68
N PRO A 474 -2.83 -1.68 20.88
CA PRO A 474 -3.39 -2.25 22.10
C PRO A 474 -4.70 -1.59 22.51
N ASN A 475 -4.96 -0.33 22.25
CA ASN A 475 -6.05 0.42 22.87
C ASN A 475 -6.83 1.33 21.93
N GLY A 476 -7.08 0.86 20.72
CA GLY A 476 -8.10 1.54 19.93
C GLY A 476 -7.63 2.79 19.19
N TYR A 477 -6.32 2.94 18.90
CA TYR A 477 -5.93 3.86 17.84
C TYR A 477 -6.71 3.47 16.59
N PHE A 478 -7.52 4.38 16.10
CA PHE A 478 -8.42 4.07 15.01
C PHE A 478 -7.64 3.71 13.74
N ARG A 479 -8.21 2.82 12.96
CA ARG A 479 -7.75 2.54 11.60
C ARG A 479 -8.44 3.49 10.66
N GLY A 480 -7.75 3.93 9.64
CA GLY A 480 -8.30 4.89 8.67
C GLY A 480 -7.23 5.33 7.70
N GLY A 481 -7.31 6.59 7.28
CA GLY A 481 -6.30 7.21 6.44
C GLY A 481 -4.98 7.48 7.17
N SER A 482 -4.01 7.96 6.44
CA SER A 482 -2.70 8.34 6.95
C SER A 482 -2.71 9.76 7.52
N VAL A 483 -1.99 9.95 8.62
CA VAL A 483 -1.67 11.29 9.16
C VAL A 483 -0.16 11.48 9.08
N LEU A 484 0.28 12.34 8.18
CA LEU A 484 1.70 12.65 8.00
C LEU A 484 2.03 13.89 8.82
N CYS A 485 2.94 13.75 9.76
CA CYS A 485 3.37 14.77 10.71
C CYS A 485 4.76 15.28 10.35
N VAL A 486 4.90 16.57 10.13
CA VAL A 486 6.16 17.26 9.80
C VAL A 486 6.43 18.32 10.85
N GLY A 487 7.08 17.94 11.92
CA GLY A 487 7.39 18.79 13.07
C GLY A 487 8.86 19.19 13.17
N ASN A 488 9.64 19.04 12.10
CA ASN A 488 11.03 19.47 12.08
C ASN A 488 11.13 20.97 11.84
N GLY A 489 11.70 21.71 12.78
CA GLY A 489 11.84 23.16 12.71
C GLY A 489 12.68 23.69 11.54
N GLY A 490 13.43 22.83 10.88
CA GLY A 490 14.12 23.20 9.63
C GLY A 490 13.23 23.17 8.39
N PHE A 491 12.02 22.63 8.47
CA PHE A 491 11.06 22.60 7.35
C PHE A 491 10.08 23.78 7.42
N GLU A 492 10.61 24.98 7.48
CA GLU A 492 9.82 26.20 7.44
C GLU A 492 9.45 26.57 6.00
N PHE A 493 8.19 26.95 5.76
CA PHE A 493 7.75 27.44 4.44
C PHE A 493 8.35 28.79 4.11
N SER A 494 8.64 29.57 5.12
CA SER A 494 9.33 30.85 4.98
C SER A 494 10.35 31.04 6.10
N MET A 495 11.17 32.04 5.95
CA MET A 495 12.05 32.55 6.97
C MET A 495 11.96 34.06 6.94
N LYS A 496 12.03 34.70 8.11
CA LYS A 496 12.08 36.14 8.20
C LYS A 496 13.27 36.71 7.41
N ASN A 497 13.06 37.83 6.79
CA ASN A 497 14.12 38.58 6.14
C ASN A 497 15.22 38.99 7.16
N SER A 498 16.40 39.30 6.69
CA SER A 498 17.53 39.70 7.53
C SER A 498 17.28 40.92 8.43
N ASP A 499 16.26 41.72 8.13
CA ASP A 499 15.79 42.83 8.93
C ASP A 499 14.69 42.47 9.95
N GLY A 500 14.32 41.19 10.03
CA GLY A 500 13.29 40.67 10.92
C GLY A 500 11.86 40.79 10.38
N THR A 501 11.68 41.29 9.16
CA THR A 501 10.34 41.35 8.55
C THR A 501 9.93 39.99 7.99
N PRO A 502 8.64 39.58 8.14
CA PRO A 502 8.16 38.32 7.59
C PRO A 502 8.18 38.33 6.06
N ASP A 503 8.59 37.20 5.44
CA ASP A 503 8.47 36.98 3.99
C ASP A 503 7.23 36.14 3.69
N LYS A 504 6.09 36.80 3.59
CA LYS A 504 4.79 36.18 3.27
C LYS A 504 4.63 36.04 1.75
N SER A 505 5.40 35.17 1.12
CA SER A 505 5.33 34.95 -0.33
C SER A 505 5.13 33.48 -0.69
N ALA A 506 4.59 33.22 -1.88
CA ALA A 506 4.44 31.86 -2.41
C ALA A 506 5.77 31.18 -2.76
N THR A 507 6.84 31.95 -2.84
CA THR A 507 8.19 31.47 -3.21
C THR A 507 9.26 32.19 -2.39
N PRO A 508 9.29 31.97 -1.06
CA PRO A 508 10.31 32.56 -0.19
C PRO A 508 11.71 32.17 -0.66
N LYS A 509 12.65 33.07 -0.51
CA LYS A 509 14.03 32.89 -1.03
C LYS A 509 15.12 33.02 0.01
N ASN A 510 14.74 33.20 1.26
CA ASN A 510 15.68 33.50 2.34
C ASN A 510 16.48 32.29 2.79
N ASN A 511 15.99 31.08 2.46
CA ASN A 511 16.66 29.82 2.79
C ASN A 511 17.30 29.21 1.53
N PRO A 512 18.61 28.95 1.50
CA PRO A 512 19.27 28.29 0.36
C PRO A 512 18.79 26.86 0.14
N GLN A 513 18.04 26.27 1.07
CA GLN A 513 17.45 24.94 0.96
C GLN A 513 15.93 24.98 0.66
N GLN A 514 15.37 26.17 0.39
CA GLN A 514 13.92 26.36 0.19
C GLN A 514 13.35 25.43 -0.89
N ASP A 515 14.05 25.24 -2.00
CA ASP A 515 13.60 24.32 -3.06
C ASP A 515 13.44 22.88 -2.56
N ASN A 516 14.27 22.47 -1.58
CA ASN A 516 14.20 21.13 -0.99
C ASN A 516 12.98 20.99 -0.07
N ILE A 517 12.66 22.05 0.69
CA ILE A 517 11.47 22.10 1.55
C ILE A 517 10.19 22.06 0.72
N LEU A 518 10.09 22.93 -0.29
CA LEU A 518 8.91 22.98 -1.16
C LEU A 518 8.75 21.67 -1.95
N LYS A 519 9.86 21.02 -2.31
CA LYS A 519 9.84 19.69 -2.93
C LYS A 519 9.31 18.64 -1.97
N PHE A 520 9.70 18.69 -0.69
CA PHE A 520 9.20 17.79 0.33
C PHE A 520 7.69 17.97 0.53
N ALA A 521 7.24 19.22 0.67
CA ALA A 521 5.81 19.54 0.80
C ALA A 521 5.00 19.01 -0.38
N LYS A 522 5.49 19.24 -1.61
CA LYS A 522 4.85 18.68 -2.79
C LYS A 522 4.77 17.17 -2.76
N ASN A 523 5.86 16.50 -2.42
CA ASN A 523 5.89 15.05 -2.35
C ASN A 523 4.94 14.50 -1.26
N CYS A 524 4.80 15.18 -0.13
CA CYS A 524 3.86 14.81 0.94
C CYS A 524 2.42 14.88 0.43
N ILE A 525 2.05 15.97 -0.26
CA ILE A 525 0.71 16.14 -0.85
C ILE A 525 0.46 15.06 -1.93
N ASP A 526 1.37 14.91 -2.88
CA ASP A 526 1.25 13.92 -3.97
C ASP A 526 1.11 12.49 -3.40
N TYR A 527 1.88 12.15 -2.37
CA TYR A 527 1.80 10.86 -1.68
C TYR A 527 0.44 10.65 -1.04
N LEU A 528 -0.01 11.59 -0.19
CA LEU A 528 -1.29 11.47 0.52
C LEU A 528 -2.51 11.49 -0.43
N MET A 529 -2.38 12.10 -1.60
CA MET A 529 -3.40 12.04 -2.65
C MET A 529 -3.41 10.68 -3.38
N SER A 530 -2.32 9.95 -3.35
CA SER A 530 -2.17 8.68 -4.09
C SER A 530 -2.59 7.43 -3.31
N ILE A 531 -2.75 7.54 -1.99
CA ILE A 531 -3.09 6.41 -1.11
C ILE A 531 -4.51 6.42 -0.59
#